data_54b65866f00c48ccb849cbcc667710f8
#
_entry.id   54b65866f00c48ccb849cbcc667710f8
#
_cell.length_a   1.000
_cell.length_b   1.000
_cell.length_c   1.000
_cell.angle_alpha   90.00
_cell.angle_beta   90.00
_cell.angle_gamma   90.00
#
_symmetry.space_group_name_H-M   'P 1'
#
loop_
_entity.id
_entity.type
_entity.pdbx_description
1 polymer ?
#
loop_
_entity_poly.entity_id
_entity_poly.type
_entity_poly.pdbx_seq_one_letter_code
_entity_poly.pdbx_strand_id
1 'polypeptide(L)'
;MSGISIVGHSQGGVVASMVAGQLKKSIKSIALCAPAAVLRDDALRGNTQGATYDPHHIPEYVDLPRGLRMGHDYIATAQTLPIYETAKEYKGPALVIHGTWDVVVPYTYGERYHQGYKNSRLILLPQVDHSFTSEEAQNKTATEITEFIKKH
;
A
#
# COMPACT_ATOMS: atom_id res chain seq x y z
N MET A 1 27.92 -3.44 -0.05
CA MET A 1 27.20 -2.32 0.60
C MET A 1 26.00 -2.89 1.34
N SER A 2 25.84 -2.54 2.61
CA SER A 2 24.64 -2.85 3.37
C SER A 2 23.49 -1.99 2.81
N GLY A 3 22.53 -2.60 2.12
CA GLY A 3 21.39 -1.89 1.57
C GLY A 3 20.23 -1.85 2.56
N ILE A 4 19.31 -0.91 2.37
CA ILE A 4 18.08 -0.76 3.19
C ILE A 4 16.95 -1.56 2.52
N SER A 5 16.30 -2.43 3.29
CA SER A 5 15.03 -3.05 2.91
C SER A 5 13.89 -2.30 3.61
N ILE A 6 12.78 -2.08 2.89
CA ILE A 6 11.62 -1.35 3.41
C ILE A 6 10.43 -2.30 3.46
N VAL A 7 9.72 -2.30 4.59
CA VAL A 7 8.43 -3.00 4.73
C VAL A 7 7.35 -1.96 5.01
N GLY A 8 6.24 -2.04 4.31
CA GLY A 8 5.11 -1.13 4.51
C GLY A 8 3.77 -1.84 4.47
N HIS A 9 2.87 -1.51 5.39
CA HIS A 9 1.50 -1.97 5.44
C HIS A 9 0.52 -0.84 5.14
N SER A 10 -0.52 -1.13 4.37
CA SER A 10 -1.59 -0.18 4.07
C SER A 10 -1.05 1.11 3.44
N GLN A 11 -1.32 2.29 4.01
CA GLN A 11 -0.73 3.55 3.58
C GLN A 11 0.80 3.54 3.65
N GLY A 12 1.38 2.87 4.65
CA GLY A 12 2.82 2.64 4.74
C GLY A 12 3.38 1.86 3.54
N GLY A 13 2.57 0.99 2.94
CA GLY A 13 2.90 0.31 1.68
C GLY A 13 2.99 1.28 0.49
N VAL A 14 2.11 2.28 0.43
CA VAL A 14 2.20 3.35 -0.56
C VAL A 14 3.50 4.15 -0.37
N VAL A 15 3.78 4.57 0.87
CA VAL A 15 5.02 5.29 1.19
C VAL A 15 6.24 4.48 0.80
N ALA A 16 6.31 3.20 1.21
CA ALA A 16 7.43 2.31 0.89
C ALA A 16 7.65 2.18 -0.63
N SER A 17 6.57 2.00 -1.39
CA SER A 17 6.62 1.86 -2.84
C SER A 17 7.13 3.12 -3.55
N MET A 18 6.66 4.28 -3.11
CA MET A 18 7.06 5.57 -3.69
C MET A 18 8.49 5.96 -3.31
N VAL A 19 8.88 5.75 -2.05
CA VAL A 19 10.26 5.97 -1.60
C VAL A 19 11.24 5.09 -2.38
N ALA A 20 10.89 3.82 -2.57
CA ALA A 20 11.70 2.92 -3.39
C ALA A 20 11.81 3.40 -4.85
N GLY A 21 10.72 3.88 -5.44
CA GLY A 21 10.73 4.44 -6.79
C GLY A 21 11.59 5.70 -6.92
N GLN A 22 11.66 6.52 -5.88
CA GLN A 22 12.49 7.73 -5.83
C GLN A 22 13.97 7.41 -5.59
N LEU A 23 14.27 6.56 -4.60
CA LEU A 23 15.64 6.24 -4.18
C LEU A 23 16.28 5.10 -4.97
N LYS A 24 15.49 4.34 -5.72
CA LYS A 24 15.96 3.33 -6.69
C LYS A 24 17.04 2.39 -6.13
N LYS A 25 18.28 2.54 -6.59
CA LYS A 25 19.41 1.67 -6.23
C LYS A 25 19.83 1.74 -4.76
N SER A 26 19.39 2.75 -4.01
CA SER A 26 19.65 2.85 -2.58
C SER A 26 18.78 1.90 -1.76
N ILE A 27 17.70 1.39 -2.36
CA ILE A 27 16.81 0.42 -1.73
C ILE A 27 17.14 -0.97 -2.24
N LYS A 28 17.44 -1.87 -1.31
CA LYS A 28 17.83 -3.25 -1.57
C LYS A 28 16.63 -4.13 -1.94
N SER A 29 15.57 -4.06 -1.16
CA SER A 29 14.32 -4.78 -1.40
C SER A 29 13.12 -4.09 -0.72
N ILE A 30 11.92 -4.37 -1.18
CA ILE A 30 10.67 -3.87 -0.57
C ILE A 30 9.69 -5.00 -0.35
N ALA A 31 8.94 -4.93 0.77
CA ALA A 31 7.81 -5.79 1.04
C ALA A 31 6.57 -4.93 1.33
N LEU A 32 5.52 -5.10 0.54
CA LEU A 32 4.28 -4.33 0.59
C LEU A 32 3.15 -5.25 1.07
N CYS A 33 2.57 -4.93 2.23
CA CYS A 33 1.44 -5.66 2.81
C CYS A 33 0.16 -4.83 2.63
N ALA A 34 -0.80 -5.35 1.87
CA ALA A 34 -2.07 -4.67 1.59
C ALA A 34 -1.88 -3.18 1.22
N PRO A 35 -1.00 -2.84 0.23
CA PRO A 35 -0.63 -1.46 -0.05
C PRO A 35 -1.84 -0.66 -0.54
N ALA A 36 -2.18 0.42 0.17
CA ALA A 36 -3.44 1.14 0.05
C ALA A 36 -3.45 2.19 -1.09
N ALA A 37 -3.06 1.82 -2.30
CA ALA A 37 -3.12 2.72 -3.45
C ALA A 37 -4.55 3.16 -3.82
N VAL A 38 -5.57 2.51 -3.25
CA VAL A 38 -6.98 2.91 -3.31
C VAL A 38 -7.21 4.33 -2.78
N LEU A 39 -6.32 4.84 -1.92
CA LEU A 39 -6.47 6.18 -1.33
C LEU A 39 -6.61 7.31 -2.38
N ARG A 40 -5.97 7.16 -3.53
CA ARG A 40 -6.13 8.11 -4.65
C ARG A 40 -7.51 7.99 -5.28
N ASP A 41 -7.96 6.78 -5.57
CA ASP A 41 -9.26 6.54 -6.17
C ASP A 41 -10.40 6.94 -5.23
N ASP A 42 -10.24 6.69 -3.92
CA ASP A 42 -11.16 7.15 -2.89
C ASP A 42 -11.26 8.68 -2.85
N ALA A 43 -10.13 9.37 -2.87
CA ALA A 43 -10.07 10.82 -2.89
C ALA A 43 -10.72 11.42 -4.15
N LEU A 44 -10.56 10.79 -5.30
CA LEU A 44 -11.17 11.20 -6.57
C LEU A 44 -12.68 10.94 -6.61
N ARG A 45 -13.15 9.86 -5.96
CA ARG A 45 -14.58 9.55 -5.86
C ARG A 45 -15.31 10.36 -4.80
N GLY A 46 -14.61 10.96 -3.85
CA GLY A 46 -15.22 11.60 -2.69
C GLY A 46 -15.82 10.61 -1.69
N ASN A 47 -15.19 9.45 -1.53
CA ASN A 47 -15.58 8.45 -0.55
C ASN A 47 -14.34 7.74 0.01
N THR A 48 -14.05 7.95 1.27
CA THR A 48 -12.94 7.30 1.97
C THR A 48 -13.45 6.58 3.21
N GLN A 49 -13.32 5.26 3.25
CA GLN A 49 -13.77 4.41 4.36
C GLN A 49 -15.24 4.64 4.76
N GLY A 50 -16.11 4.92 3.77
CA GLY A 50 -17.52 5.18 3.98
C GLY A 50 -17.90 6.63 4.31
N ALA A 51 -16.94 7.49 4.58
CA ALA A 51 -17.16 8.92 4.69
C ALA A 51 -17.22 9.58 3.31
N THR A 52 -18.28 10.33 3.03
CA THR A 52 -18.53 10.97 1.73
C THR A 52 -18.29 12.47 1.78
N TYR A 53 -17.78 13.02 0.69
CA TYR A 53 -17.51 14.44 0.51
C TYR A 53 -17.53 14.79 -0.97
N ASP A 54 -17.67 16.08 -1.30
CA ASP A 54 -17.53 16.54 -2.68
C ASP A 54 -16.05 16.60 -3.07
N PRO A 55 -15.57 15.76 -4.02
CA PRO A 55 -14.17 15.73 -4.42
C PRO A 55 -13.70 16.99 -5.15
N HIS A 56 -14.64 17.82 -5.64
CA HIS A 56 -14.34 19.10 -6.32
C HIS A 56 -14.34 20.29 -5.35
N HIS A 57 -14.96 20.14 -4.16
CA HIS A 57 -15.04 21.16 -3.12
C HIS A 57 -14.73 20.50 -1.76
N ILE A 58 -13.47 20.11 -1.59
CA ILE A 58 -13.01 19.36 -0.41
C ILE A 58 -13.19 20.23 0.84
N PRO A 59 -13.91 19.76 1.88
CA PRO A 59 -14.07 20.49 3.12
C PRO A 59 -12.75 20.58 3.90
N GLU A 60 -12.69 21.45 4.90
CA GLU A 60 -11.51 21.60 5.76
C GLU A 60 -11.10 20.27 6.40
N TYR A 61 -12.08 19.47 6.79
CA TYR A 61 -11.89 18.11 7.27
C TYR A 61 -13.10 17.22 7.00
N VAL A 62 -12.88 15.91 7.00
CA VAL A 62 -13.90 14.87 6.89
C VAL A 62 -13.80 13.98 8.12
N ASP A 63 -14.92 13.79 8.82
CA ASP A 63 -14.98 12.84 9.94
C ASP A 63 -15.05 11.41 9.41
N LEU A 64 -14.11 10.59 9.83
CA LEU A 64 -14.03 9.17 9.53
C LEU A 64 -14.65 8.34 10.67
N PRO A 65 -14.99 7.07 10.41
CA PRO A 65 -15.39 6.15 11.47
C PRO A 65 -14.36 6.12 12.61
N ARG A 66 -14.83 5.81 13.83
CA ARG A 66 -14.00 5.73 15.06
C ARG A 66 -13.42 7.07 15.53
N GLY A 67 -14.03 8.18 15.17
CA GLY A 67 -13.64 9.51 15.67
C GLY A 67 -12.34 10.06 15.07
N LEU A 68 -11.87 9.48 13.97
CA LEU A 68 -10.73 10.01 13.23
C LEU A 68 -11.16 11.13 12.30
N ARG A 69 -10.25 12.04 11.98
CA ARG A 69 -10.44 13.12 11.01
C ARG A 69 -9.39 13.07 9.92
N MET A 70 -9.84 13.37 8.72
CA MET A 70 -8.99 13.50 7.55
C MET A 70 -9.06 14.95 7.07
N GLY A 71 -7.90 15.62 7.02
CA GLY A 71 -7.82 17.02 6.62
C GLY A 71 -7.90 17.22 5.11
N HIS A 72 -8.27 18.45 4.70
CA HIS A 72 -8.30 18.90 3.32
C HIS A 72 -7.04 18.55 2.55
N ASP A 73 -5.86 18.87 3.10
CA ASP A 73 -4.58 18.71 2.39
C ASP A 73 -4.23 17.24 2.12
N TYR A 74 -4.67 16.34 3.01
CA TYR A 74 -4.51 14.90 2.76
C TYR A 74 -5.30 14.48 1.53
N ILE A 75 -6.57 14.87 1.45
CA ILE A 75 -7.46 14.52 0.32
C ILE A 75 -6.95 15.15 -0.98
N ALA A 76 -6.63 16.44 -0.94
CA ALA A 76 -6.13 17.16 -2.11
C ALA A 76 -4.83 16.57 -2.64
N THR A 77 -3.90 16.20 -1.75
CA THR A 77 -2.64 15.53 -2.11
C THR A 77 -2.92 14.15 -2.70
N ALA A 78 -3.80 13.37 -2.07
CA ALA A 78 -4.14 12.02 -2.52
C ALA A 78 -4.69 12.01 -3.96
N GLN A 79 -5.51 13.00 -4.34
CA GLN A 79 -6.09 13.11 -5.69
C GLN A 79 -5.04 13.15 -6.79
N THR A 80 -3.88 13.73 -6.53
CA THR A 80 -2.83 13.94 -7.53
C THR A 80 -1.57 13.10 -7.32
N LEU A 81 -1.55 12.28 -6.26
CA LEU A 81 -0.37 11.50 -5.88
C LEU A 81 -0.03 10.46 -6.96
N PRO A 82 1.15 10.52 -7.61
CA PRO A 82 1.53 9.60 -8.69
C PRO A 82 2.05 8.27 -8.13
N ILE A 83 1.16 7.48 -7.50
CA ILE A 83 1.52 6.29 -6.73
C ILE A 83 2.20 5.23 -7.61
N TYR A 84 1.46 4.68 -8.57
CA TYR A 84 1.98 3.61 -9.42
C TYR A 84 3.04 4.11 -10.40
N GLU A 85 2.90 5.35 -10.86
CA GLU A 85 3.86 5.99 -11.75
C GLU A 85 5.23 6.12 -11.09
N THR A 86 5.26 6.46 -9.80
CA THR A 86 6.50 6.53 -9.02
C THR A 86 7.00 5.14 -8.64
N ALA A 87 6.10 4.27 -8.14
CA ALA A 87 6.46 2.94 -7.68
C ALA A 87 7.15 2.11 -8.76
N LYS A 88 6.67 2.14 -10.01
CA LYS A 88 7.24 1.37 -11.14
C LYS A 88 8.67 1.74 -11.52
N GLU A 89 9.17 2.89 -11.04
CA GLU A 89 10.57 3.29 -11.25
C GLU A 89 11.54 2.44 -10.43
N TYR A 90 11.07 1.78 -9.35
CA TYR A 90 11.86 0.80 -8.64
C TYR A 90 12.03 -0.48 -9.46
N LYS A 91 13.26 -0.95 -9.62
CA LYS A 91 13.61 -2.13 -10.43
C LYS A 91 14.19 -3.28 -9.60
N GLY A 92 14.35 -3.06 -8.31
CA GLY A 92 14.83 -4.07 -7.37
C GLY A 92 13.75 -5.09 -6.99
N PRO A 93 14.12 -6.05 -6.12
CA PRO A 93 13.21 -7.08 -5.66
C PRO A 93 12.04 -6.52 -4.85
N ALA A 94 10.82 -6.93 -5.19
CA ALA A 94 9.59 -6.55 -4.51
C ALA A 94 8.76 -7.77 -4.12
N LEU A 95 8.24 -7.78 -2.89
CA LEU A 95 7.26 -8.72 -2.41
C LEU A 95 5.94 -7.98 -2.16
N VAL A 96 4.84 -8.49 -2.69
CA VAL A 96 3.49 -7.97 -2.41
C VAL A 96 2.68 -9.08 -1.74
N ILE A 97 2.11 -8.79 -0.57
CA ILE A 97 1.24 -9.71 0.17
C ILE A 97 -0.10 -9.05 0.38
N HIS A 98 -1.20 -9.73 0.04
CA HIS A 98 -2.55 -9.18 0.16
C HIS A 98 -3.56 -10.24 0.55
N GLY A 99 -4.46 -9.91 1.46
CA GLY A 99 -5.56 -10.76 1.84
C GLY A 99 -6.74 -10.67 0.87
N THR A 100 -7.35 -11.80 0.52
CA THR A 100 -8.47 -11.80 -0.45
C THR A 100 -9.80 -11.31 0.15
N TRP A 101 -9.90 -11.23 1.48
CA TRP A 101 -11.06 -10.66 2.20
C TRP A 101 -10.82 -9.24 2.69
N ASP A 102 -9.84 -8.57 2.14
CA ASP A 102 -9.58 -7.15 2.43
C ASP A 102 -10.70 -6.28 1.86
N VAL A 103 -11.55 -5.76 2.76
CA VAL A 103 -12.69 -4.87 2.42
C VAL A 103 -12.30 -3.38 2.47
N VAL A 104 -11.11 -3.07 2.98
CA VAL A 104 -10.59 -1.70 3.05
C VAL A 104 -9.82 -1.35 1.78
N VAL A 105 -8.92 -2.25 1.37
CA VAL A 105 -8.14 -2.14 0.15
C VAL A 105 -8.36 -3.42 -0.68
N PRO A 106 -9.14 -3.38 -1.75
CA PRO A 106 -9.30 -4.55 -2.62
C PRO A 106 -7.94 -5.11 -3.07
N TYR A 107 -7.77 -6.41 -3.01
CA TYR A 107 -6.48 -7.06 -3.34
C TYR A 107 -6.02 -6.80 -4.78
N THR A 108 -6.92 -6.38 -5.65
CA THR A 108 -6.60 -5.97 -7.03
C THR A 108 -5.60 -4.81 -7.09
N TYR A 109 -5.54 -3.97 -6.05
CA TYR A 109 -4.50 -2.94 -5.95
C TYR A 109 -3.11 -3.55 -5.70
N GLY A 110 -3.01 -4.63 -4.93
CA GLY A 110 -1.79 -5.41 -4.78
C GLY A 110 -1.37 -6.10 -6.08
N GLU A 111 -2.32 -6.68 -6.80
CA GLU A 111 -2.07 -7.25 -8.14
C GLU A 111 -1.51 -6.21 -9.10
N ARG A 112 -2.05 -4.99 -9.07
CA ARG A 112 -1.58 -3.89 -9.92
C ARG A 112 -0.14 -3.48 -9.58
N TYR A 113 0.27 -3.48 -8.31
CA TYR A 113 1.67 -3.30 -7.94
C TYR A 113 2.56 -4.39 -8.53
N HIS A 114 2.15 -5.65 -8.38
CA HIS A 114 2.88 -6.79 -8.95
C HIS A 114 3.04 -6.67 -10.46
N GLN A 115 2.00 -6.31 -11.18
CA GLN A 115 2.06 -6.09 -12.63
C GLN A 115 3.00 -4.96 -13.04
N GLY A 116 3.12 -3.92 -12.20
CA GLY A 116 4.00 -2.78 -12.44
C GLY A 116 5.49 -3.03 -12.15
N TYR A 117 5.80 -4.00 -11.30
CA TYR A 117 7.17 -4.35 -10.94
C TYR A 117 7.71 -5.48 -11.82
N LYS A 118 8.87 -5.28 -12.44
CA LYS A 118 9.52 -6.31 -13.27
C LYS A 118 10.11 -7.47 -12.47
N ASN A 119 10.46 -7.24 -11.20
CA ASN A 119 11.08 -8.22 -10.32
C ASN A 119 10.26 -8.33 -9.03
N SER A 120 9.10 -8.94 -9.11
CA SER A 120 8.23 -9.07 -7.96
C SER A 120 7.60 -10.45 -7.82
N ARG A 121 7.24 -10.76 -6.58
CA ARG A 121 6.42 -11.91 -6.20
C ARG A 121 5.14 -11.41 -5.52
N LEU A 122 4.00 -11.98 -5.89
CA LEU A 122 2.70 -11.73 -5.28
C LEU A 122 2.27 -12.94 -4.46
N ILE A 123 1.81 -12.70 -3.24
CA ILE A 123 1.18 -13.69 -2.38
C ILE A 123 -0.23 -13.20 -2.05
N LEU A 124 -1.23 -13.91 -2.52
CA LEU A 124 -2.61 -13.71 -2.10
C LEU A 124 -2.95 -14.70 -0.98
N LEU A 125 -3.35 -14.19 0.16
CA LEU A 125 -3.73 -14.99 1.33
C LEU A 125 -5.26 -15.17 1.34
N PRO A 126 -5.76 -16.39 1.14
CA PRO A 126 -7.20 -16.64 1.14
C PRO A 126 -7.84 -16.27 2.48
N GLN A 127 -9.00 -15.60 2.43
CA GLN A 127 -9.81 -15.28 3.61
C GLN A 127 -9.11 -14.41 4.67
N VAL A 128 -8.06 -13.71 4.29
CA VAL A 128 -7.33 -12.79 5.17
C VAL A 128 -7.83 -11.36 4.96
N ASP A 129 -8.08 -10.66 6.07
CA ASP A 129 -8.54 -9.28 6.13
C ASP A 129 -7.39 -8.27 5.98
N HIS A 130 -7.74 -6.98 5.93
CA HIS A 130 -6.77 -5.87 5.77
C HIS A 130 -5.68 -5.82 6.84
N SER A 131 -6.03 -6.15 8.08
CA SER A 131 -5.13 -6.06 9.23
C SER A 131 -4.36 -7.34 9.50
N PHE A 132 -4.55 -8.39 8.69
CA PHE A 132 -3.95 -9.70 8.94
C PHE A 132 -4.27 -10.20 10.35
N THR A 133 -5.54 -10.12 10.75
CA THR A 133 -5.97 -10.26 12.16
C THR A 133 -5.70 -11.67 12.72
N SER A 134 -5.77 -12.73 11.90
CA SER A 134 -5.51 -14.08 12.39
C SER A 134 -4.02 -14.31 12.67
N GLU A 135 -3.72 -15.06 13.74
CA GLU A 135 -2.36 -15.44 14.08
C GLU A 135 -1.66 -16.19 12.94
N GLU A 136 -2.39 -17.05 12.25
CA GLU A 136 -1.88 -17.77 11.08
C GLU A 136 -1.44 -16.79 9.97
N ALA A 137 -2.27 -15.77 9.64
CA ALA A 137 -1.94 -14.78 8.64
C ALA A 137 -0.74 -13.93 9.04
N GLN A 138 -0.64 -13.55 10.32
CA GLN A 138 0.49 -12.80 10.85
C GLN A 138 1.79 -13.60 10.76
N ASN A 139 1.77 -14.85 11.22
CA ASN A 139 2.94 -15.73 11.21
C ASN A 139 3.40 -16.01 9.77
N LYS A 140 2.47 -16.30 8.87
CA LYS A 140 2.79 -16.51 7.45
C LYS A 140 3.38 -15.26 6.81
N THR A 141 2.77 -14.12 7.03
CA THR A 141 3.25 -12.84 6.49
C THR A 141 4.65 -12.50 7.02
N ALA A 142 4.88 -12.64 8.32
CA ALA A 142 6.19 -12.40 8.95
C ALA A 142 7.27 -13.34 8.40
N THR A 143 6.95 -14.61 8.22
CA THR A 143 7.87 -15.61 7.65
C THR A 143 8.24 -15.26 6.23
N GLU A 144 7.25 -14.98 5.37
CA GLU A 144 7.48 -14.63 3.96
C GLU A 144 8.33 -13.36 3.80
N ILE A 145 8.07 -12.33 4.61
CA ILE A 145 8.87 -11.10 4.62
C ILE A 145 10.30 -11.39 5.07
N THR A 146 10.46 -12.15 6.15
CA THR A 146 11.78 -12.46 6.71
C THR A 146 12.63 -13.22 5.72
N GLU A 147 12.07 -14.27 5.11
CA GLU A 147 12.77 -15.07 4.09
C GLU A 147 13.13 -14.24 2.86
N PHE A 148 12.19 -13.39 2.42
CA PHE A 148 12.41 -12.51 1.28
C PHE A 148 13.56 -11.52 1.52
N ILE A 149 13.59 -10.87 2.69
CA ILE A 149 14.67 -9.92 3.05
C ILE A 149 16.01 -10.61 3.19
N LYS A 150 16.05 -11.82 3.76
CA LYS A 150 17.30 -12.61 3.91
C LYS A 150 17.87 -13.02 2.55
N LYS A 151 17.01 -13.27 1.57
CA LYS A 151 17.42 -13.69 0.22
C LYS A 151 17.98 -12.52 -0.61
N HIS A 152 17.56 -11.34 -0.32
CA HIS A 152 17.91 -10.14 -1.09
C HIS A 152 18.66 -9.12 -0.26
#